data_db06e14caf61fb7a499658490910f336
#
_entry.id   db06e14caf61fb7a499658490910f336
#
_cell.length_a   1.000
_cell.length_b   1.000
_cell.length_c   1.000
_cell.angle_alpha   90.00
_cell.angle_beta   90.00
_cell.angle_gamma   90.00
#
_symmetry.space_group_name_H-M   'P 1'
#
loop_
_entity.id
_entity.type
_entity.pdbx_description
1 polymer ?
#
loop_
_entity_poly.entity_id
_entity_poly.type
_entity_poly.pdbx_seq_one_letter_code
_entity_poly.pdbx_strand_id
1 'polypeptide(L)'
;MPIYDRQQRKQLDELVTDFAEHKVGRRQFMQRALAVGLSASAATSLLAACGGGNTITSGNNTSSSGPTKSSTVDLLNVWTGEEKDSFDAVTAPFISQNKITINAETTRDLSATLTTRIRGNNAPDMAILPNPGFMQQLAAQGKLIPLDSFLDMNQIKQDYSQGWLDLGSYNGHLYALFYKAANKGTIWYNPKTFTAGGYQTPSTWSDLIALSDKIAQSGKYPWSMGLSSAAASGWPAADWIAQIYLSQNGGAMYDKWVAHQIPWTDPSIKTAFQTFGQIANGKHYINGAPQSILSTGFQDASYLPFKNPPAAYMYYLGDFTEGFITGQFKSAVPGTDFNFFPFPTINSQYTGAITGGADVVVALKNTTAVQALVKYMATASAQEIWVKRGGFTSPNKSVDLAAYPDAVAKASAQQLTQAAIFRFGADDLMPQAVENAFWKATLEYVQNPGQLDSILNSMESTAAQSYTS
;
A
#
# COMPACT_ATOMS: atom_id res chain seq x y z
N MET A 1 -33.41 8.90 -7.96
CA MET A 1 -34.11 10.06 -7.36
C MET A 1 -35.58 9.68 -7.23
N PRO A 2 -36.22 9.81 -6.07
CA PRO A 2 -37.66 9.61 -5.97
C PRO A 2 -38.38 10.64 -6.81
N ILE A 3 -39.32 10.20 -7.63
CA ILE A 3 -40.13 11.05 -8.51
C ILE A 3 -41.25 11.64 -7.66
N TYR A 4 -41.03 12.84 -7.15
CA TYR A 4 -42.08 13.61 -6.49
C TYR A 4 -43.05 14.13 -7.54
N ASP A 5 -44.37 14.03 -7.27
CA ASP A 5 -45.37 14.64 -8.13
C ASP A 5 -45.35 16.19 -8.03
N ARG A 6 -46.07 16.85 -8.94
CA ARG A 6 -46.05 18.32 -9.05
C ARG A 6 -46.59 19.01 -7.79
N GLN A 7 -47.50 18.33 -7.07
CA GLN A 7 -48.13 18.87 -5.87
C GLN A 7 -47.21 18.72 -4.65
N GLN A 8 -46.49 17.59 -4.55
CA GLN A 8 -45.48 17.34 -3.51
C GLN A 8 -44.32 18.33 -3.61
N ARG A 9 -43.83 18.65 -4.82
CA ARG A 9 -42.79 19.63 -5.04
C ARG A 9 -43.22 21.02 -4.58
N LYS A 10 -44.45 21.46 -4.92
CA LYS A 10 -44.98 22.75 -4.50
C LYS A 10 -45.06 22.86 -2.97
N GLN A 11 -45.55 21.81 -2.30
CA GLN A 11 -45.61 21.78 -0.83
C GLN A 11 -44.25 21.80 -0.16
N LEU A 12 -43.24 21.22 -0.81
CA LEU A 12 -41.91 21.23 -0.32
C LEU A 12 -41.25 22.60 -0.46
N ASP A 13 -41.44 23.27 -1.60
CA ASP A 13 -40.92 24.63 -1.85
C ASP A 13 -41.56 25.64 -0.89
N GLU A 14 -42.87 25.54 -0.64
CA GLU A 14 -43.55 26.37 0.35
C GLU A 14 -43.06 26.12 1.76
N LEU A 15 -42.81 24.87 2.15
CA LEU A 15 -42.28 24.50 3.47
C LEU A 15 -40.84 25.02 3.68
N VAL A 16 -40.00 24.96 2.65
CA VAL A 16 -38.63 25.49 2.68
C VAL A 16 -38.65 27.02 2.80
N THR A 17 -39.54 27.68 2.09
CA THR A 17 -39.73 29.15 2.16
C THR A 17 -40.20 29.57 3.54
N ASP A 18 -41.21 28.88 4.10
CA ASP A 18 -41.74 29.16 5.46
C ASP A 18 -40.70 28.95 6.54
N PHE A 19 -39.81 27.98 6.35
CA PHE A 19 -38.70 27.74 7.27
C PHE A 19 -37.61 28.85 7.15
N ALA A 20 -37.26 29.24 5.93
CA ALA A 20 -36.28 30.31 5.69
C ALA A 20 -36.77 31.68 6.23
N GLU A 21 -38.08 31.91 6.17
CA GLU A 21 -38.72 33.13 6.70
C GLU A 21 -39.07 33.00 8.22
N HIS A 22 -38.58 31.97 8.93
CA HIS A 22 -38.78 31.75 10.37
C HIS A 22 -40.24 31.56 10.80
N LYS A 23 -41.15 31.26 9.86
CA LYS A 23 -42.57 31.02 10.12
C LYS A 23 -42.85 29.65 10.75
N VAL A 24 -41.95 28.68 10.55
CA VAL A 24 -42.02 27.34 11.12
C VAL A 24 -40.75 26.97 11.86
N GLY A 25 -40.89 26.36 13.05
CA GLY A 25 -39.70 25.91 13.80
C GLY A 25 -39.16 24.57 13.29
N ARG A 26 -37.90 24.22 13.62
CA ARG A 26 -37.17 23.00 13.18
C ARG A 26 -38.01 21.73 13.39
N ARG A 27 -38.68 21.59 14.50
CA ARG A 27 -39.50 20.42 14.81
C ARG A 27 -40.72 20.31 13.89
N GLN A 28 -41.41 21.43 13.59
CA GLN A 28 -42.54 21.49 12.69
C GLN A 28 -42.12 21.27 11.24
N PHE A 29 -40.95 21.81 10.85
CA PHE A 29 -40.37 21.53 9.53
C PHE A 29 -40.13 20.04 9.33
N MET A 30 -39.48 19.36 10.29
CA MET A 30 -39.25 17.90 10.21
C MET A 30 -40.53 17.09 10.10
N GLN A 31 -41.53 17.41 10.90
CA GLN A 31 -42.82 16.71 10.87
C GLN A 31 -43.53 16.87 9.52
N ARG A 32 -43.54 18.07 8.97
CA ARG A 32 -44.18 18.36 7.68
C ARG A 32 -43.41 17.81 6.48
N ALA A 33 -42.05 17.85 6.53
CA ALA A 33 -41.20 17.27 5.52
C ALA A 33 -41.34 15.75 5.40
N LEU A 34 -41.47 15.06 6.54
CA LEU A 34 -41.80 13.63 6.57
C LEU A 34 -43.16 13.31 6.04
N ALA A 35 -44.18 14.16 6.32
CA ALA A 35 -45.53 14.00 5.82
C ALA A 35 -45.63 14.17 4.30
N VAL A 36 -44.74 14.94 3.68
CA VAL A 36 -44.66 15.11 2.21
C VAL A 36 -43.80 14.03 1.55
N GLY A 37 -43.27 13.07 2.33
CA GLY A 37 -42.51 11.90 1.81
C GLY A 37 -41.00 12.07 1.73
N LEU A 38 -40.40 13.09 2.39
CA LEU A 38 -38.95 13.18 2.53
C LEU A 38 -38.43 12.18 3.56
N SER A 39 -37.30 11.51 3.26
CA SER A 39 -36.62 10.71 4.25
C SER A 39 -36.03 11.62 5.36
N ALA A 40 -35.87 11.10 6.57
CA ALA A 40 -35.33 11.85 7.70
C ALA A 40 -33.93 12.44 7.39
N SER A 41 -33.11 11.74 6.60
CA SER A 41 -31.78 12.20 6.15
C SER A 41 -31.85 13.36 5.14
N ALA A 42 -32.84 13.39 4.26
CA ALA A 42 -33.05 14.48 3.32
C ALA A 42 -33.62 15.75 4.00
N ALA A 43 -34.47 15.57 5.01
CA ALA A 43 -35.00 16.69 5.78
C ALA A 43 -33.94 17.37 6.68
N THR A 44 -32.99 16.60 7.23
CA THR A 44 -31.88 17.14 8.02
C THR A 44 -30.87 17.92 7.18
N SER A 45 -30.61 17.50 5.93
CA SER A 45 -29.71 18.22 5.02
C SER A 45 -30.27 19.60 4.59
N LEU A 46 -31.59 19.70 4.41
CA LEU A 46 -32.25 20.98 4.12
C LEU A 46 -32.22 21.95 5.33
N LEU A 47 -32.32 21.44 6.55
CA LEU A 47 -32.19 22.24 7.77
C LEU A 47 -30.76 22.81 7.96
N ALA A 48 -29.73 22.08 7.52
CA ALA A 48 -28.35 22.54 7.59
C ALA A 48 -28.04 23.65 6.55
N ALA A 49 -28.69 23.61 5.39
CA ALA A 49 -28.49 24.59 4.32
C ALA A 49 -29.12 25.98 4.60
N CYS A 50 -30.19 26.02 5.41
CA CYS A 50 -30.94 27.26 5.68
C CYS A 50 -30.64 27.91 7.06
N GLY A 51 -29.74 27.33 7.88
CA GLY A 51 -29.53 27.73 9.28
C GLY A 51 -28.19 28.40 9.61
N GLY A 52 -27.50 29.04 8.69
CA GLY A 52 -26.18 29.63 8.92
C GLY A 52 -26.02 31.06 8.48
N GLY A 53 -26.62 31.98 9.21
CA GLY A 53 -26.26 33.42 9.10
C GLY A 53 -25.02 33.71 9.96
N ASN A 54 -23.83 33.75 9.37
CA ASN A 54 -22.70 34.50 9.90
C ASN A 54 -22.08 35.32 8.77
N THR A 55 -22.05 36.58 8.98
CA THR A 55 -21.47 37.63 8.16
C THR A 55 -20.04 37.29 7.73
N ILE A 56 -19.82 37.17 6.42
CA ILE A 56 -18.48 37.07 5.82
C ILE A 56 -17.92 38.50 5.75
N THR A 57 -17.03 38.83 6.67
CA THR A 57 -16.07 39.93 6.47
C THR A 57 -14.90 39.36 5.65
N SER A 58 -14.76 39.86 4.42
CA SER A 58 -13.57 39.65 3.59
C SER A 58 -12.34 40.22 4.30
N GLY A 59 -11.51 39.36 4.83
CA GLY A 59 -10.16 39.68 5.30
C GLY A 59 -9.22 38.61 4.78
N ASN A 60 -8.36 38.99 3.82
CA ASN A 60 -7.17 38.23 3.46
C ASN A 60 -6.28 38.13 4.70
N ASN A 61 -6.33 36.98 5.39
CA ASN A 61 -5.31 36.57 6.35
C ASN A 61 -5.02 35.11 6.13
N THR A 62 -3.86 34.80 5.59
CA THR A 62 -3.16 33.55 5.71
C THR A 62 -2.82 33.32 7.20
N SER A 63 -3.82 32.95 7.99
CA SER A 63 -3.64 32.52 9.36
C SER A 63 -3.41 31.01 9.32
N SER A 64 -2.22 30.56 9.69
CA SER A 64 -2.00 29.17 10.10
C SER A 64 -2.93 28.89 11.29
N SER A 65 -4.12 28.36 11.00
CA SER A 65 -5.04 27.95 12.06
C SER A 65 -4.40 26.79 12.81
N GLY A 66 -4.23 26.96 14.12
CA GLY A 66 -3.77 25.91 15.00
C GLY A 66 -4.65 24.65 14.91
N PRO A 67 -4.21 23.52 15.47
CA PRO A 67 -4.92 22.24 15.36
C PRO A 67 -6.30 22.29 15.99
N THR A 68 -7.30 21.73 15.31
CA THR A 68 -8.64 21.56 15.86
C THR A 68 -8.62 20.53 16.96
N LYS A 69 -9.28 20.78 18.10
CA LYS A 69 -9.42 19.79 19.19
C LYS A 69 -10.23 18.60 18.70
N SER A 70 -9.69 17.39 18.88
CA SER A 70 -10.36 16.11 18.60
C SER A 70 -9.89 15.05 19.58
N SER A 71 -10.77 14.12 19.93
CA SER A 71 -10.47 12.90 20.66
C SER A 71 -10.66 11.64 19.82
N THR A 72 -10.93 11.80 18.53
CA THR A 72 -11.13 10.70 17.58
C THR A 72 -10.25 10.91 16.35
N VAL A 73 -9.75 9.82 15.80
CA VAL A 73 -9.02 9.78 14.51
C VAL A 73 -9.72 8.76 13.61
N ASP A 74 -10.26 9.22 12.48
CA ASP A 74 -10.68 8.39 11.37
C ASP A 74 -9.45 8.07 10.52
N LEU A 75 -9.09 6.78 10.42
CA LEU A 75 -7.89 6.32 9.74
C LEU A 75 -8.24 5.30 8.66
N LEU A 76 -7.72 5.49 7.44
CA LEU A 76 -7.86 4.55 6.34
C LEU A 76 -6.53 3.86 6.05
N ASN A 77 -6.53 2.52 5.93
CA ASN A 77 -5.32 1.72 5.65
C ASN A 77 -5.63 0.48 4.80
N VAL A 78 -4.57 -0.29 4.46
CA VAL A 78 -4.68 -1.53 3.65
C VAL A 78 -4.47 -2.81 4.48
N TRP A 79 -4.18 -2.71 5.77
CA TRP A 79 -3.73 -3.83 6.60
C TRP A 79 -4.90 -4.70 7.06
N THR A 80 -4.85 -5.98 6.73
CA THR A 80 -5.86 -6.99 7.10
C THR A 80 -5.22 -8.13 7.90
N GLY A 81 -6.02 -8.94 8.57
CA GLY A 81 -5.55 -10.12 9.31
C GLY A 81 -4.46 -9.77 10.33
N GLU A 82 -3.34 -10.47 10.29
CA GLU A 82 -2.23 -10.29 11.24
C GLU A 82 -1.60 -8.88 11.20
N GLU A 83 -1.63 -8.21 10.06
CA GLU A 83 -1.15 -6.81 9.99
C GLU A 83 -2.08 -5.88 10.77
N LYS A 84 -3.39 -6.08 10.66
CA LYS A 84 -4.38 -5.35 11.45
C LYS A 84 -4.19 -5.61 12.94
N ASP A 85 -4.06 -6.87 13.35
CA ASP A 85 -3.86 -7.24 14.76
C ASP A 85 -2.56 -6.63 15.33
N SER A 86 -1.54 -6.51 14.49
CA SER A 86 -0.27 -5.87 14.87
C SER A 86 -0.43 -4.35 15.00
N PHE A 87 -1.16 -3.71 14.11
CA PHE A 87 -1.46 -2.29 14.22
C PHE A 87 -2.34 -1.97 15.45
N ASP A 88 -3.32 -2.82 15.75
CA ASP A 88 -4.13 -2.70 16.98
C ASP A 88 -3.25 -2.82 18.23
N ALA A 89 -2.25 -3.71 18.22
CA ALA A 89 -1.28 -3.82 19.32
C ALA A 89 -0.40 -2.57 19.47
N VAL A 90 0.03 -1.95 18.35
CA VAL A 90 0.77 -0.68 18.37
C VAL A 90 -0.07 0.44 18.97
N THR A 91 -1.33 0.53 18.57
CA THR A 91 -2.20 1.66 18.95
C THR A 91 -2.82 1.53 20.33
N ALA A 92 -2.91 0.32 20.90
CA ALA A 92 -3.52 0.08 22.20
C ALA A 92 -2.90 0.90 23.36
N PRO A 93 -1.56 1.00 23.54
CA PRO A 93 -0.96 1.86 24.56
C PRO A 93 -1.28 3.34 24.34
N PHE A 94 -1.26 3.80 23.10
CA PHE A 94 -1.57 5.17 22.73
C PHE A 94 -3.02 5.54 23.09
N ILE A 95 -3.98 4.70 22.72
CA ILE A 95 -5.42 4.86 23.03
C ILE A 95 -5.62 4.97 24.54
N SER A 96 -5.02 4.04 25.30
CA SER A 96 -5.15 4.02 26.76
C SER A 96 -4.61 5.28 27.41
N GLN A 97 -3.43 5.74 27.00
CA GLN A 97 -2.74 6.89 27.60
C GLN A 97 -3.37 8.23 27.22
N ASN A 98 -3.80 8.39 25.96
CA ASN A 98 -4.28 9.67 25.43
C ASN A 98 -5.81 9.81 25.44
N LYS A 99 -6.54 8.72 25.73
CA LYS A 99 -8.01 8.67 25.65
C LYS A 99 -8.55 9.11 24.29
N ILE A 100 -7.81 8.74 23.23
CA ILE A 100 -8.15 8.99 21.83
C ILE A 100 -8.74 7.71 21.25
N THR A 101 -9.84 7.80 20.52
CA THR A 101 -10.42 6.69 19.76
C THR A 101 -9.86 6.69 18.35
N ILE A 102 -9.43 5.53 17.85
CA ILE A 102 -9.02 5.34 16.45
C ILE A 102 -10.06 4.48 15.77
N ASN A 103 -10.74 5.05 14.76
CA ASN A 103 -11.66 4.35 13.88
C ASN A 103 -10.89 3.94 12.63
N ALA A 104 -10.28 2.77 12.65
CA ALA A 104 -9.50 2.26 11.51
C ALA A 104 -10.42 1.53 10.53
N GLU A 105 -10.56 2.07 9.33
CA GLU A 105 -11.18 1.44 8.17
C GLU A 105 -10.07 0.79 7.32
N THR A 106 -10.27 -0.46 6.92
CA THR A 106 -9.31 -1.21 6.10
C THR A 106 -9.91 -1.57 4.75
N THR A 107 -9.20 -1.25 3.67
CA THR A 107 -9.65 -1.57 2.31
C THR A 107 -8.47 -1.77 1.37
N ARG A 108 -8.57 -2.75 0.46
CA ARG A 108 -7.62 -2.90 -0.67
C ARG A 108 -7.92 -1.94 -1.83
N ASP A 109 -9.07 -1.27 -1.79
CA ASP A 109 -9.45 -0.23 -2.76
C ASP A 109 -9.11 1.17 -2.23
N LEU A 110 -7.98 1.31 -1.53
CA LEU A 110 -7.63 2.48 -0.73
C LEU A 110 -7.61 3.76 -1.57
N SER A 111 -6.92 3.76 -2.70
CA SER A 111 -6.75 4.95 -3.53
C SER A 111 -8.10 5.44 -4.08
N ALA A 112 -8.96 4.53 -4.55
CA ALA A 112 -10.30 4.85 -5.03
C ALA A 112 -11.22 5.33 -3.90
N THR A 113 -11.17 4.66 -2.75
CA THR A 113 -11.94 5.02 -1.55
C THR A 113 -11.54 6.40 -1.05
N LEU A 114 -10.22 6.65 -0.89
CA LEU A 114 -9.70 7.93 -0.43
C LEU A 114 -10.05 9.08 -1.38
N THR A 115 -9.87 8.88 -2.69
CA THR A 115 -10.22 9.86 -3.71
C THR A 115 -11.71 10.20 -3.66
N THR A 116 -12.58 9.19 -3.52
CA THR A 116 -14.04 9.37 -3.42
C THR A 116 -14.42 10.14 -2.16
N ARG A 117 -13.83 9.79 -1.02
CA ARG A 117 -14.07 10.47 0.27
C ARG A 117 -13.60 11.93 0.23
N ILE A 118 -12.43 12.21 -0.37
CA ILE A 118 -11.91 13.59 -0.56
C ILE A 118 -12.87 14.41 -1.44
N ARG A 119 -13.30 13.87 -2.58
CA ARG A 119 -14.25 14.54 -3.48
C ARG A 119 -15.62 14.81 -2.84
N GLY A 120 -16.04 13.91 -1.96
CA GLY A 120 -17.29 14.01 -1.20
C GLY A 120 -17.21 14.86 0.06
N ASN A 121 -16.10 15.61 0.29
CA ASN A 121 -15.83 16.37 1.54
C ASN A 121 -15.96 15.52 2.82
N ASN A 122 -15.71 14.22 2.72
CA ASN A 122 -15.72 13.26 3.83
C ASN A 122 -14.37 12.53 3.94
N ALA A 123 -13.26 13.26 3.75
CA ALA A 123 -11.93 12.72 3.90
C ALA A 123 -11.72 12.15 5.32
N PRO A 124 -10.99 11.02 5.48
CA PRO A 124 -10.55 10.57 6.79
C PRO A 124 -9.63 11.63 7.42
N ASP A 125 -9.29 11.46 8.68
CA ASP A 125 -8.34 12.34 9.36
C ASP A 125 -6.91 12.02 8.97
N MET A 126 -6.62 10.72 8.79
CA MET A 126 -5.34 10.15 8.38
C MET A 126 -5.53 9.03 7.37
N ALA A 127 -4.50 8.76 6.60
CA ALA A 127 -4.40 7.53 5.83
C ALA A 127 -2.99 6.93 5.95
N ILE A 128 -2.89 5.62 5.71
CA ILE A 128 -1.61 4.92 5.58
C ILE A 128 -1.59 4.31 4.19
N LEU A 129 -0.74 4.89 3.35
CA LEU A 129 -0.71 4.64 1.91
C LEU A 129 0.48 3.73 1.57
N PRO A 130 0.31 2.69 0.76
CA PRO A 130 1.44 1.92 0.24
C PRO A 130 2.19 2.64 -0.89
N ASN A 131 1.61 3.71 -1.46
CA ASN A 131 2.05 4.35 -2.69
C ASN A 131 2.56 5.79 -2.45
N PRO A 132 3.87 6.04 -2.34
CA PRO A 132 4.42 7.41 -2.28
C PRO A 132 4.07 8.27 -3.49
N GLY A 133 3.92 7.70 -4.69
CA GLY A 133 3.48 8.42 -5.88
C GLY A 133 2.08 9.02 -5.73
N PHE A 134 1.15 8.27 -5.13
CA PHE A 134 -0.18 8.79 -4.82
C PHE A 134 -0.15 9.85 -3.72
N MET A 135 0.71 9.70 -2.71
CA MET A 135 0.96 10.74 -1.70
C MET A 135 1.44 12.03 -2.36
N GLN A 136 2.40 11.96 -3.30
CA GLN A 136 2.90 13.12 -4.05
C GLN A 136 1.76 13.85 -4.78
N GLN A 137 0.87 13.11 -5.44
CA GLN A 137 -0.30 13.69 -6.12
C GLN A 137 -1.25 14.40 -5.13
N LEU A 138 -1.53 13.81 -3.98
CA LEU A 138 -2.37 14.42 -2.95
C LEU A 138 -1.72 15.68 -2.35
N ALA A 139 -0.40 15.66 -2.14
CA ALA A 139 0.35 16.83 -1.68
C ALA A 139 0.31 17.96 -2.71
N ALA A 140 0.52 17.67 -4.00
CA ALA A 140 0.43 18.63 -5.10
C ALA A 140 -0.96 19.27 -5.20
N GLN A 141 -2.02 18.52 -4.89
CA GLN A 141 -3.41 19.00 -4.85
C GLN A 141 -3.78 19.74 -3.55
N GLY A 142 -2.84 19.93 -2.62
CA GLY A 142 -3.08 20.55 -1.32
C GLY A 142 -4.08 19.79 -0.43
N LYS A 143 -4.12 18.46 -0.55
CA LYS A 143 -5.03 17.60 0.23
C LYS A 143 -4.41 17.06 1.50
N LEU A 144 -3.10 17.23 1.69
CA LEU A 144 -2.35 16.75 2.84
C LEU A 144 -1.89 17.91 3.73
N ILE A 145 -1.73 17.62 5.00
CA ILE A 145 -1.16 18.52 6.00
C ILE A 145 0.35 18.28 6.06
N PRO A 146 1.20 19.32 5.96
CA PRO A 146 2.64 19.20 6.16
C PRO A 146 2.94 18.71 7.58
N LEU A 147 3.63 17.58 7.71
CA LEU A 147 3.98 16.96 9.01
C LEU A 147 5.07 17.76 9.74
N ASP A 148 5.97 18.42 9.00
CA ASP A 148 7.01 19.29 9.52
C ASP A 148 6.45 20.54 10.25
N SER A 149 5.16 20.85 10.04
CA SER A 149 4.49 21.92 10.78
C SER A 149 4.28 21.59 12.28
N PHE A 150 4.37 20.32 12.68
CA PHE A 150 4.13 19.89 14.07
C PHE A 150 5.09 18.81 14.59
N LEU A 151 5.87 18.15 13.74
CA LEU A 151 6.93 17.21 14.16
C LEU A 151 8.19 17.95 14.59
N ASP A 152 8.93 17.37 15.54
CA ASP A 152 10.30 17.81 15.81
C ASP A 152 11.23 17.31 14.70
N MET A 153 11.51 18.16 13.73
CA MET A 153 12.32 17.79 12.58
C MET A 153 13.79 17.51 12.92
N ASN A 154 14.30 17.96 14.07
CA ASN A 154 15.65 17.60 14.51
C ASN A 154 15.68 16.13 14.93
N GLN A 155 14.67 15.68 15.70
CA GLN A 155 14.54 14.28 16.09
C GLN A 155 14.24 13.40 14.87
N ILE A 156 13.35 13.81 13.98
CA ILE A 156 13.01 13.06 12.76
C ILE A 156 14.25 12.82 11.88
N LYS A 157 15.12 13.81 11.69
CA LYS A 157 16.36 13.67 10.92
C LYS A 157 17.40 12.74 11.60
N GLN A 158 17.35 12.64 12.92
CA GLN A 158 18.18 11.65 13.64
C GLN A 158 17.62 10.23 13.45
N ASP A 159 16.31 10.06 13.49
CA ASP A 159 15.65 8.76 13.48
C ASP A 159 15.50 8.18 12.06
N TYR A 160 15.38 9.00 11.03
CA TYR A 160 15.16 8.55 9.66
C TYR A 160 16.32 8.92 8.74
N SER A 161 16.58 8.08 7.73
CA SER A 161 17.58 8.43 6.70
C SER A 161 17.05 9.53 5.78
N GLN A 162 17.96 10.32 5.20
CA GLN A 162 17.60 11.39 4.28
C GLN A 162 16.77 10.87 3.09
N GLY A 163 17.10 9.67 2.57
CA GLY A 163 16.35 9.09 1.45
C GLY A 163 14.85 8.87 1.76
N TRP A 164 14.51 8.41 2.98
CA TRP A 164 13.11 8.31 3.41
C TRP A 164 12.44 9.67 3.54
N LEU A 165 13.16 10.66 4.05
CA LEU A 165 12.62 12.03 4.18
C LEU A 165 12.39 12.68 2.82
N ASP A 166 13.31 12.49 1.87
CA ASP A 166 13.18 13.01 0.51
C ASP A 166 11.97 12.40 -0.21
N LEU A 167 11.79 11.08 -0.13
CA LEU A 167 10.62 10.38 -0.68
C LEU A 167 9.29 10.83 -0.06
N GLY A 168 9.29 11.20 1.23
CA GLY A 168 8.10 11.70 1.95
C GLY A 168 7.83 13.19 1.75
N SER A 169 8.70 13.90 1.03
CA SER A 169 8.63 15.36 0.88
C SER A 169 8.09 15.77 -0.49
N TYR A 170 7.41 16.91 -0.51
CA TYR A 170 6.97 17.61 -1.72
C TYR A 170 7.16 19.11 -1.55
N ASN A 171 7.80 19.77 -2.54
CA ASN A 171 8.10 21.21 -2.50
C ASN A 171 8.77 21.69 -1.20
N GLY A 172 9.69 20.89 -0.65
CA GLY A 172 10.46 21.23 0.54
C GLY A 172 9.76 20.99 1.88
N HIS A 173 8.55 20.45 1.90
CA HIS A 173 7.80 20.09 3.09
C HIS A 173 7.63 18.57 3.22
N LEU A 174 7.69 18.04 4.43
CA LEU A 174 7.45 16.64 4.73
C LEU A 174 5.93 16.40 4.83
N TYR A 175 5.36 15.59 3.94
CA TYR A 175 3.94 15.23 3.94
C TYR A 175 3.68 13.80 4.39
N ALA A 176 4.69 12.94 4.33
CA ALA A 176 4.56 11.55 4.72
C ALA A 176 5.70 11.10 5.62
N LEU A 177 5.36 10.30 6.63
CA LEU A 177 6.30 9.57 7.45
C LEU A 177 6.29 8.11 7.03
N PHE A 178 7.43 7.61 6.57
CA PHE A 178 7.58 6.18 6.30
C PHE A 178 7.48 5.40 7.61
N TYR A 179 6.61 4.40 7.66
CA TYR A 179 6.27 3.70 8.89
C TYR A 179 6.65 2.22 8.84
N LYS A 180 6.16 1.48 7.85
CA LYS A 180 6.42 0.05 7.66
C LYS A 180 7.21 -0.14 6.38
N ALA A 181 8.51 -0.32 6.49
CA ALA A 181 9.35 -0.69 5.36
C ALA A 181 9.20 -2.18 5.05
N ALA A 182 9.43 -2.55 3.81
CA ALA A 182 9.42 -3.93 3.33
C ALA A 182 10.63 -4.20 2.44
N ASN A 183 11.33 -5.29 2.71
CA ASN A 183 12.30 -5.86 1.80
C ASN A 183 11.57 -6.72 0.77
N LYS A 184 11.53 -6.29 -0.49
CA LYS A 184 10.89 -7.01 -1.60
C LYS A 184 11.87 -7.94 -2.35
N GLY A 185 13.11 -8.08 -1.87
CA GLY A 185 14.14 -8.97 -2.43
C GLY A 185 14.16 -10.37 -1.82
N THR A 186 13.03 -10.93 -1.39
CA THR A 186 12.96 -12.21 -0.64
C THR A 186 12.22 -13.30 -1.41
N ILE A 187 12.79 -14.51 -1.48
CA ILE A 187 12.12 -15.72 -1.97
C ILE A 187 12.00 -16.70 -0.81
N TRP A 188 10.77 -16.96 -0.42
CA TRP A 188 10.39 -17.78 0.73
C TRP A 188 10.35 -19.26 0.39
N TYR A 189 10.84 -20.11 1.31
CA TYR A 189 10.87 -21.56 1.14
C TYR A 189 10.86 -22.26 2.50
N ASN A 190 10.57 -23.57 2.48
CA ASN A 190 10.68 -24.41 3.67
C ASN A 190 12.01 -25.18 3.64
N PRO A 191 12.95 -24.93 4.58
CA PRO A 191 14.25 -25.59 4.62
C PRO A 191 14.17 -27.11 4.71
N LYS A 192 13.17 -27.66 5.45
CA LYS A 192 12.98 -29.11 5.58
C LYS A 192 12.62 -29.76 4.25
N THR A 193 11.72 -29.13 3.48
CA THR A 193 11.33 -29.67 2.16
C THR A 193 12.44 -29.55 1.13
N PHE A 194 13.25 -28.50 1.22
CA PHE A 194 14.46 -28.33 0.39
C PHE A 194 15.47 -29.41 0.71
N THR A 195 15.78 -29.63 1.99
CA THR A 195 16.72 -30.69 2.41
C THR A 195 16.24 -32.05 1.97
N ALA A 196 14.95 -32.37 2.18
CA ALA A 196 14.36 -33.66 1.79
C ALA A 196 14.38 -33.86 0.25
N GLY A 197 14.31 -32.80 -0.54
CA GLY A 197 14.39 -32.85 -2.00
C GLY A 197 15.81 -32.82 -2.55
N GLY A 198 16.82 -32.61 -1.72
CA GLY A 198 18.21 -32.39 -2.15
C GLY A 198 18.37 -31.11 -2.98
N TYR A 199 17.61 -30.05 -2.60
CA TYR A 199 17.62 -28.74 -3.25
C TYR A 199 18.55 -27.77 -2.50
N GLN A 200 19.17 -26.88 -3.25
CA GLN A 200 20.03 -25.80 -2.72
C GLN A 200 19.42 -24.45 -3.12
N THR A 201 19.57 -23.45 -2.26
CA THR A 201 19.16 -22.08 -2.58
C THR A 201 20.04 -21.50 -3.69
N PRO A 202 19.42 -20.95 -4.77
CA PRO A 202 20.17 -20.42 -5.91
C PRO A 202 20.75 -19.03 -5.63
N SER A 203 21.91 -18.73 -6.20
CA SER A 203 22.52 -17.40 -6.11
C SER A 203 22.41 -16.59 -7.41
N THR A 204 22.16 -17.29 -8.53
CA THR A 204 21.96 -16.66 -9.84
C THR A 204 20.60 -17.01 -10.42
N TRP A 205 20.13 -16.19 -11.37
CA TRP A 205 18.86 -16.46 -12.07
C TRP A 205 18.89 -17.77 -12.85
N SER A 206 20.02 -18.11 -13.47
CA SER A 206 20.19 -19.39 -14.16
C SER A 206 20.04 -20.58 -13.21
N ASP A 207 20.62 -20.49 -12.00
CA ASP A 207 20.48 -21.53 -10.98
C ASP A 207 19.03 -21.63 -10.48
N LEU A 208 18.31 -20.49 -10.38
CA LEU A 208 16.89 -20.47 -10.02
C LEU A 208 16.03 -21.20 -11.04
N ILE A 209 16.26 -20.97 -12.33
CA ILE A 209 15.58 -21.68 -13.42
C ILE A 209 15.92 -23.16 -13.39
N ALA A 210 17.20 -23.53 -13.24
CA ALA A 210 17.63 -24.93 -13.16
C ALA A 210 17.01 -25.66 -11.95
N LEU A 211 16.90 -24.99 -10.78
CA LEU A 211 16.20 -25.51 -9.61
C LEU A 211 14.70 -25.70 -9.89
N SER A 212 14.08 -24.72 -10.54
CA SER A 212 12.66 -24.80 -10.91
C SER A 212 12.39 -25.97 -11.86
N ASP A 213 13.23 -26.16 -12.87
CA ASP A 213 13.15 -27.30 -13.78
C ASP A 213 13.32 -28.63 -13.04
N LYS A 214 14.30 -28.74 -12.14
CA LYS A 214 14.54 -29.95 -11.32
C LYS A 214 13.33 -30.32 -10.47
N ILE A 215 12.69 -29.32 -9.84
CA ILE A 215 11.48 -29.55 -9.05
C ILE A 215 10.32 -29.97 -9.96
N ALA A 216 10.10 -29.28 -11.09
CA ALA A 216 9.03 -29.59 -12.04
C ALA A 216 9.19 -31.00 -12.65
N GLN A 217 10.42 -31.41 -12.99
CA GLN A 217 10.73 -32.76 -13.48
C GLN A 217 10.45 -33.87 -12.45
N SER A 218 10.47 -33.54 -11.15
CA SER A 218 10.06 -34.48 -10.10
C SER A 218 8.54 -34.62 -9.95
N GLY A 219 7.74 -33.97 -10.83
CA GLY A 219 6.28 -33.96 -10.78
C GLY A 219 5.69 -33.03 -9.72
N LYS A 220 6.48 -32.09 -9.22
CA LYS A 220 6.07 -31.11 -8.19
C LYS A 220 6.05 -29.71 -8.80
N TYR A 221 5.44 -28.76 -8.09
CA TYR A 221 5.33 -27.36 -8.52
C TYR A 221 6.39 -26.52 -7.81
N PRO A 222 7.42 -25.99 -8.53
CA PRO A 222 8.45 -25.16 -7.90
C PRO A 222 7.89 -23.87 -7.28
N TRP A 223 6.84 -23.28 -7.86
CA TRP A 223 6.34 -21.97 -7.47
C TRP A 223 4.88 -21.97 -7.04
N SER A 224 4.59 -21.19 -6.04
CA SER A 224 3.26 -20.61 -5.83
C SER A 224 3.28 -19.13 -6.24
N MET A 225 2.18 -18.68 -6.79
CA MET A 225 1.97 -17.29 -7.18
C MET A 225 0.49 -16.94 -7.08
N GLY A 226 0.18 -15.78 -6.52
CA GLY A 226 -1.17 -15.27 -6.42
C GLY A 226 -1.16 -13.76 -6.67
N LEU A 227 -1.98 -13.30 -7.60
CA LEU A 227 -2.03 -11.90 -8.01
C LEU A 227 -3.33 -11.20 -7.63
N SER A 228 -4.29 -11.93 -7.04
CA SER A 228 -5.57 -11.35 -6.63
C SER A 228 -5.42 -10.50 -5.37
N SER A 229 -5.88 -9.25 -5.41
CA SER A 229 -5.89 -8.28 -4.32
C SER A 229 -6.96 -7.21 -4.52
N ALA A 230 -8.21 -7.61 -4.83
CA ALA A 230 -9.32 -6.71 -5.16
C ALA A 230 -8.92 -5.69 -6.26
N ALA A 231 -9.14 -4.39 -6.07
CA ALA A 231 -8.77 -3.36 -7.05
C ALA A 231 -7.26 -3.25 -7.29
N ALA A 232 -6.44 -3.68 -6.33
CA ALA A 232 -4.98 -3.68 -6.47
C ALA A 232 -4.44 -5.00 -7.08
N SER A 233 -5.30 -5.87 -7.66
CA SER A 233 -4.83 -7.11 -8.28
C SER A 233 -3.77 -6.84 -9.34
N GLY A 234 -2.67 -7.62 -9.28
CA GLY A 234 -1.52 -7.46 -10.18
C GLY A 234 -0.27 -6.87 -9.53
N TRP A 235 -0.40 -6.16 -8.38
CA TRP A 235 0.76 -5.57 -7.70
C TRP A 235 1.88 -6.59 -7.38
N PRO A 236 1.60 -7.86 -6.99
CA PRO A 236 2.70 -8.79 -6.72
C PRO A 236 3.55 -9.12 -7.96
N ALA A 237 2.94 -9.07 -9.16
CA ALA A 237 3.69 -9.25 -10.40
C ALA A 237 4.44 -7.97 -10.81
N ALA A 238 3.92 -6.79 -10.47
CA ALA A 238 4.67 -5.54 -10.62
C ALA A 238 5.93 -5.55 -9.77
N ASP A 239 5.87 -6.05 -8.53
CA ASP A 239 7.05 -6.28 -7.67
C ASP A 239 8.08 -7.22 -8.31
N TRP A 240 7.63 -8.34 -8.88
CA TRP A 240 8.50 -9.25 -9.64
C TRP A 240 9.23 -8.53 -10.77
N ILE A 241 8.49 -7.80 -11.61
CA ILE A 241 9.03 -7.11 -12.79
C ILE A 241 9.96 -5.97 -12.36
N ALA A 242 9.61 -5.22 -11.32
CA ALA A 242 10.45 -4.17 -10.77
C ALA A 242 11.78 -4.70 -10.23
N GLN A 243 11.75 -5.79 -9.44
CA GLN A 243 12.95 -6.45 -8.93
C GLN A 243 13.82 -7.01 -10.05
N ILE A 244 13.21 -7.66 -11.04
CA ILE A 244 13.90 -8.17 -12.23
C ILE A 244 14.56 -7.02 -13.00
N TYR A 245 13.81 -5.94 -13.27
CA TYR A 245 14.31 -4.79 -14.01
C TYR A 245 15.51 -4.15 -13.32
N LEU A 246 15.43 -3.94 -12.01
CA LEU A 246 16.52 -3.40 -11.20
C LEU A 246 17.76 -4.30 -11.26
N SER A 247 17.57 -5.63 -11.12
CA SER A 247 18.65 -6.63 -11.18
C SER A 247 19.29 -6.78 -12.57
N GLN A 248 18.55 -6.42 -13.64
CA GLN A 248 19.06 -6.45 -15.03
C GLN A 248 19.76 -5.18 -15.44
N ASN A 249 19.21 -3.99 -15.05
CA ASN A 249 19.56 -2.71 -15.66
C ASN A 249 20.17 -1.71 -14.66
N GLY A 250 20.12 -2.01 -13.35
CA GLY A 250 20.65 -1.15 -12.28
C GLY A 250 19.79 0.07 -11.98
N GLY A 251 20.20 0.82 -10.94
CA GLY A 251 19.42 1.91 -10.38
C GLY A 251 19.18 3.08 -11.33
N ALA A 252 20.19 3.46 -12.14
CA ALA A 252 20.06 4.62 -13.04
C ALA A 252 19.02 4.40 -14.15
N MET A 253 18.95 3.19 -14.69
CA MET A 253 17.91 2.85 -15.70
C MET A 253 16.55 2.68 -15.04
N TYR A 254 16.50 2.15 -13.82
CA TYR A 254 15.29 2.05 -13.02
C TYR A 254 14.66 3.43 -12.78
N ASP A 255 15.48 4.41 -12.37
CA ASP A 255 15.03 5.77 -12.14
C ASP A 255 14.47 6.43 -13.40
N LYS A 256 15.11 6.19 -14.56
CA LYS A 256 14.61 6.68 -15.86
C LYS A 256 13.26 6.05 -16.22
N TRP A 257 13.08 4.75 -15.95
CA TRP A 257 11.81 4.07 -16.19
C TRP A 257 10.69 4.64 -15.31
N VAL A 258 10.94 4.73 -14.00
CA VAL A 258 9.98 5.30 -13.04
C VAL A 258 9.59 6.73 -13.39
N ALA A 259 10.54 7.55 -13.84
CA ALA A 259 10.31 8.95 -14.24
C ALA A 259 9.77 9.11 -15.67
N HIS A 260 9.44 8.01 -16.36
CA HIS A 260 9.02 8.00 -17.77
C HIS A 260 9.99 8.75 -18.71
N GLN A 261 11.30 8.66 -18.42
CA GLN A 261 12.36 9.18 -19.30
C GLN A 261 12.74 8.17 -20.40
N ILE A 262 12.24 6.95 -20.31
CA ILE A 262 12.23 5.92 -21.34
C ILE A 262 10.80 5.44 -21.53
N PRO A 263 10.39 5.12 -22.76
CA PRO A 263 9.02 4.66 -23.04
C PRO A 263 8.80 3.24 -22.50
N TRP A 264 7.56 2.90 -22.18
CA TRP A 264 7.18 1.54 -21.76
C TRP A 264 7.46 0.48 -22.83
N THR A 265 7.59 0.90 -24.08
CA THR A 265 7.97 0.04 -25.21
C THR A 265 9.48 -0.20 -25.33
N ASP A 266 10.29 0.36 -24.40
CA ASP A 266 11.74 0.15 -24.41
C ASP A 266 12.08 -1.35 -24.30
N PRO A 267 13.05 -1.85 -25.07
CA PRO A 267 13.44 -3.26 -25.06
C PRO A 267 13.85 -3.78 -23.67
N SER A 268 14.39 -2.93 -22.78
CA SER A 268 14.77 -3.31 -21.42
C SER A 268 13.55 -3.68 -20.57
N ILE A 269 12.44 -2.94 -20.71
CA ILE A 269 11.18 -3.22 -20.01
C ILE A 269 10.56 -4.51 -20.56
N LYS A 270 10.51 -4.66 -21.89
CA LYS A 270 10.05 -5.90 -22.53
C LYS A 270 10.82 -7.12 -22.04
N THR A 271 12.15 -7.01 -21.92
CA THR A 271 13.01 -8.08 -21.40
C THR A 271 12.67 -8.44 -19.95
N ALA A 272 12.35 -7.46 -19.09
CA ALA A 272 11.96 -7.73 -17.70
C ALA A 272 10.63 -8.52 -17.63
N PHE A 273 9.63 -8.17 -18.43
CA PHE A 273 8.39 -8.96 -18.55
C PHE A 273 8.66 -10.38 -19.04
N GLN A 274 9.50 -10.54 -20.08
CA GLN A 274 9.87 -11.86 -20.59
C GLN A 274 10.60 -12.71 -19.56
N THR A 275 11.48 -12.10 -18.77
CA THR A 275 12.19 -12.78 -17.68
C THR A 275 11.21 -13.21 -16.58
N PHE A 276 10.27 -12.36 -16.20
CA PHE A 276 9.16 -12.75 -15.30
C PHE A 276 8.35 -13.90 -15.90
N GLY A 277 8.09 -13.87 -17.19
CA GLY A 277 7.37 -14.92 -17.91
C GLY A 277 8.04 -16.29 -17.86
N GLN A 278 9.37 -16.38 -17.67
CA GLN A 278 10.07 -17.66 -17.45
C GLN A 278 9.54 -18.40 -16.22
N ILE A 279 9.10 -17.64 -15.21
CA ILE A 279 8.49 -18.21 -13.99
C ILE A 279 6.96 -18.32 -14.16
N ALA A 280 6.27 -17.23 -14.45
CA ALA A 280 4.81 -17.19 -14.47
C ALA A 280 4.17 -18.07 -15.55
N ASN A 281 4.86 -18.22 -16.71
CA ASN A 281 4.43 -19.01 -17.83
C ASN A 281 5.28 -20.28 -18.03
N GLY A 282 6.14 -20.60 -17.05
CA GLY A 282 6.98 -21.79 -17.06
C GLY A 282 6.14 -23.06 -17.07
N LYS A 283 6.53 -24.01 -17.93
CA LYS A 283 5.80 -25.26 -18.09
C LYS A 283 5.86 -26.11 -16.79
N HIS A 284 4.70 -26.39 -16.20
CA HIS A 284 4.58 -27.10 -14.93
C HIS A 284 5.22 -26.41 -13.71
N TYR A 285 5.46 -25.09 -13.78
CA TYR A 285 6.03 -24.37 -12.66
C TYR A 285 4.99 -24.02 -11.59
N ILE A 286 3.75 -23.74 -11.98
CA ILE A 286 2.67 -23.36 -11.09
C ILE A 286 1.44 -24.21 -11.38
N ASN A 287 0.85 -24.78 -10.33
CA ASN A 287 -0.34 -25.63 -10.46
C ASN A 287 -1.54 -24.80 -10.95
N GLY A 288 -2.15 -25.23 -12.06
CA GLY A 288 -3.35 -24.60 -12.63
C GLY A 288 -3.13 -23.23 -13.28
N ALA A 289 -1.85 -22.83 -13.55
CA ALA A 289 -1.56 -21.58 -14.26
C ALA A 289 -2.15 -21.60 -15.70
N PRO A 290 -2.55 -20.42 -16.25
CA PRO A 290 -2.53 -19.09 -15.63
C PRO A 290 -3.70 -18.78 -14.67
N GLN A 291 -4.81 -19.54 -14.71
CA GLN A 291 -6.03 -19.23 -13.95
C GLN A 291 -5.81 -19.18 -12.44
N SER A 292 -5.03 -20.13 -11.90
CA SER A 292 -4.72 -20.13 -10.46
C SER A 292 -3.94 -18.89 -10.03
N ILE A 293 -3.01 -18.40 -10.86
CA ILE A 293 -2.25 -17.19 -10.58
C ILE A 293 -3.19 -15.98 -10.46
N LEU A 294 -4.12 -15.86 -11.39
CA LEU A 294 -5.04 -14.71 -11.47
C LEU A 294 -6.11 -14.73 -10.38
N SER A 295 -6.55 -15.92 -9.95
CA SER A 295 -7.64 -16.07 -8.99
C SER A 295 -7.20 -16.25 -7.53
N THR A 296 -5.95 -16.66 -7.28
CA THR A 296 -5.45 -16.87 -5.93
C THR A 296 -5.04 -15.54 -5.30
N GLY A 297 -5.46 -15.33 -4.04
CA GLY A 297 -5.01 -14.20 -3.24
C GLY A 297 -3.49 -14.28 -2.98
N PHE A 298 -2.82 -13.14 -3.00
CA PHE A 298 -1.37 -13.08 -2.74
C PHE A 298 -1.01 -13.69 -1.38
N GLN A 299 -1.85 -13.46 -0.36
CA GLN A 299 -1.66 -14.02 0.96
C GLN A 299 -1.88 -15.55 0.97
N ASP A 300 -2.92 -16.05 0.29
CA ASP A 300 -3.20 -17.48 0.22
C ASP A 300 -2.09 -18.25 -0.51
N ALA A 301 -1.50 -17.63 -1.55
CA ALA A 301 -0.38 -18.20 -2.26
C ALA A 301 0.86 -18.37 -1.36
N SER A 302 1.06 -17.47 -0.39
CA SER A 302 2.18 -17.55 0.56
C SER A 302 2.18 -18.78 1.44
N TYR A 303 1.03 -19.44 1.63
CA TYR A 303 0.88 -20.61 2.48
C TYR A 303 1.29 -21.92 1.80
N LEU A 304 1.30 -21.97 0.46
CA LEU A 304 1.45 -23.21 -0.29
C LEU A 304 2.79 -23.94 -0.05
N PRO A 305 3.94 -23.24 0.10
CA PRO A 305 5.21 -23.91 0.40
C PRO A 305 5.28 -24.54 1.80
N PHE A 306 4.43 -24.09 2.74
CA PHE A 306 4.47 -24.46 4.15
C PHE A 306 3.39 -25.46 4.56
N LYS A 307 2.54 -25.88 3.61
CA LYS A 307 1.58 -26.99 3.81
C LYS A 307 2.31 -28.32 3.97
N ASN A 308 1.66 -29.30 4.56
CA ASN A 308 2.16 -30.67 4.68
C ASN A 308 1.16 -31.67 4.07
N PRO A 309 1.44 -32.28 2.91
CA PRO A 309 2.62 -32.07 2.05
C PRO A 309 2.60 -30.66 1.41
N PRO A 310 3.78 -30.14 0.99
CA PRO A 310 3.85 -28.83 0.34
C PRO A 310 3.15 -28.86 -1.01
N ALA A 311 2.34 -27.84 -1.29
CA ALA A 311 1.66 -27.69 -2.58
C ALA A 311 2.51 -26.90 -3.62
N ALA A 312 3.56 -26.25 -3.15
CA ALA A 312 4.61 -25.60 -3.94
C ALA A 312 5.90 -25.56 -3.11
N TYR A 313 7.02 -25.10 -3.67
CA TYR A 313 8.31 -25.10 -2.98
C TYR A 313 8.85 -23.71 -2.69
N MET A 314 8.53 -22.71 -3.50
CA MET A 314 9.01 -21.34 -3.40
C MET A 314 7.86 -20.34 -3.56
N TYR A 315 8.01 -19.19 -2.92
CA TYR A 315 7.12 -18.04 -3.06
C TYR A 315 7.91 -16.74 -3.00
N TYR A 316 7.74 -15.87 -3.98
CA TYR A 316 8.34 -14.53 -3.96
C TYR A 316 7.33 -13.50 -3.51
N LEU A 317 7.65 -12.80 -2.46
CA LEU A 317 6.96 -11.60 -1.98
C LEU A 317 7.82 -10.93 -0.90
N GLY A 318 7.47 -9.68 -0.53
CA GLY A 318 8.15 -8.93 0.51
C GLY A 318 8.18 -9.62 1.89
N ASP A 319 9.03 -9.12 2.77
CA ASP A 319 9.33 -9.71 4.09
C ASP A 319 8.14 -9.76 5.07
N PHE A 320 7.10 -8.97 4.82
CA PHE A 320 5.82 -9.09 5.54
C PHE A 320 5.15 -10.46 5.37
N THR A 321 5.59 -11.27 4.41
CA THR A 321 5.18 -12.67 4.23
C THR A 321 5.44 -13.51 5.48
N GLU A 322 6.48 -13.20 6.25
CA GLU A 322 6.74 -13.84 7.55
C GLU A 322 5.53 -13.74 8.49
N GLY A 323 4.91 -12.57 8.57
CA GLY A 323 3.70 -12.36 9.37
C GLY A 323 2.53 -13.24 8.91
N PHE A 324 2.37 -13.45 7.61
CA PHE A 324 1.35 -14.36 7.07
C PHE A 324 1.64 -15.81 7.44
N ILE A 325 2.91 -16.24 7.29
CA ILE A 325 3.32 -17.62 7.63
C ILE A 325 3.08 -17.90 9.11
N THR A 326 3.57 -17.04 9.99
CA THR A 326 3.43 -17.22 11.44
C THR A 326 1.98 -17.04 11.91
N GLY A 327 1.21 -16.22 11.22
CA GLY A 327 -0.23 -16.07 11.41
C GLY A 327 -1.00 -17.34 11.12
N GLN A 328 -0.71 -18.00 10.00
CA GLN A 328 -1.38 -19.22 9.56
C GLN A 328 -0.84 -20.48 10.24
N PHE A 329 0.47 -20.56 10.45
CA PHE A 329 1.16 -21.72 11.02
C PHE A 329 1.79 -21.36 12.36
N LYS A 330 0.97 -21.25 13.40
CA LYS A 330 1.35 -20.75 14.75
C LYS A 330 2.51 -21.51 15.41
N SER A 331 2.82 -22.74 14.99
CA SER A 331 3.93 -23.56 15.49
C SER A 331 5.15 -23.54 14.58
N ALA A 332 5.12 -22.80 13.48
CA ALA A 332 6.24 -22.74 12.54
C ALA A 332 7.45 -22.04 13.17
N VAL A 333 8.61 -22.68 13.09
CA VAL A 333 9.86 -22.20 13.67
C VAL A 333 10.70 -21.51 12.60
N PRO A 334 11.01 -20.19 12.74
CA PRO A 334 11.86 -19.45 11.83
C PRO A 334 13.22 -20.13 11.62
N GLY A 335 13.71 -20.10 10.39
CA GLY A 335 14.97 -20.77 10.00
C GLY A 335 14.87 -22.29 9.85
N THR A 336 13.81 -22.92 10.38
CA THR A 336 13.61 -24.38 10.36
C THR A 336 12.43 -24.78 9.48
N ASP A 337 11.26 -24.20 9.71
CA ASP A 337 10.03 -24.49 8.98
C ASP A 337 9.80 -23.50 7.84
N PHE A 338 10.33 -22.31 7.96
CA PHE A 338 10.37 -21.29 6.91
C PHE A 338 11.67 -20.48 6.98
N ASN A 339 12.12 -20.03 5.82
CA ASN A 339 13.25 -19.12 5.65
C ASN A 339 13.08 -18.42 4.29
N PHE A 340 13.93 -17.47 3.99
CA PHE A 340 14.04 -16.91 2.65
C PHE A 340 15.49 -16.99 2.16
N PHE A 341 15.67 -16.84 0.86
CA PHE A 341 16.94 -16.53 0.25
C PHE A 341 16.81 -15.23 -0.58
N PRO A 342 17.90 -14.45 -0.71
CA PRO A 342 17.89 -13.22 -1.48
C PRO A 342 17.50 -13.47 -2.93
N PHE A 343 16.85 -12.49 -3.57
CA PHE A 343 16.55 -12.54 -5.00
C PHE A 343 17.83 -12.79 -5.79
N PRO A 344 17.90 -13.83 -6.64
CA PRO A 344 19.12 -14.23 -7.32
C PRO A 344 19.61 -13.17 -8.32
N THR A 345 20.94 -13.03 -8.42
CA THR A 345 21.58 -12.10 -9.35
C THR A 345 21.24 -12.45 -10.80
N ILE A 346 20.74 -11.47 -11.56
CA ILE A 346 20.55 -11.61 -13.02
C ILE A 346 21.79 -11.08 -13.76
N ASN A 347 22.20 -9.84 -13.46
CA ASN A 347 23.39 -9.22 -14.02
C ASN A 347 24.42 -9.02 -12.89
N SER A 348 25.59 -9.61 -13.03
CA SER A 348 26.64 -9.56 -12.00
C SER A 348 27.11 -8.14 -11.65
N GLN A 349 26.93 -7.16 -12.55
CA GLN A 349 27.22 -5.76 -12.30
C GLN A 349 26.31 -5.17 -11.19
N TYR A 350 25.11 -5.72 -11.00
CA TYR A 350 24.10 -5.23 -10.07
C TYR A 350 23.79 -6.24 -8.96
N THR A 351 24.76 -7.05 -8.58
CA THR A 351 24.64 -8.01 -7.47
C THR A 351 24.19 -7.32 -6.19
N GLY A 352 23.22 -7.89 -5.50
CA GLY A 352 22.65 -7.33 -4.27
C GLY A 352 21.71 -6.15 -4.49
N ALA A 353 21.29 -5.90 -5.74
CA ALA A 353 20.23 -4.93 -6.04
C ALA A 353 18.88 -5.48 -5.55
N ILE A 354 18.21 -4.72 -4.71
CA ILE A 354 16.88 -5.07 -4.19
C ILE A 354 15.89 -3.92 -4.30
N THR A 355 14.67 -4.28 -4.61
CA THR A 355 13.54 -3.38 -4.43
C THR A 355 13.01 -3.49 -3.00
N GLY A 356 12.38 -2.43 -2.55
CA GLY A 356 11.65 -2.41 -1.28
C GLY A 356 10.39 -1.58 -1.41
N GLY A 357 9.63 -1.56 -0.36
CA GLY A 357 8.45 -0.73 -0.24
C GLY A 357 8.34 -0.16 1.16
N ALA A 358 7.36 0.65 1.39
CA ALA A 358 6.93 1.02 2.73
C ALA A 358 5.53 1.64 2.70
N ASP A 359 4.81 1.47 3.79
CA ASP A 359 3.57 2.20 4.00
C ASP A 359 3.88 3.56 4.62
N VAL A 360 3.25 4.62 4.12
CA VAL A 360 3.48 5.99 4.55
C VAL A 360 2.28 6.56 5.28
N VAL A 361 2.53 7.13 6.44
CA VAL A 361 1.53 7.82 7.25
C VAL A 361 1.36 9.24 6.73
N VAL A 362 0.14 9.61 6.35
CA VAL A 362 -0.23 10.95 5.91
C VAL A 362 -1.38 11.52 6.74
N ALA A 363 -1.38 12.82 6.94
CA ALA A 363 -2.45 13.55 7.61
C ALA A 363 -3.28 14.34 6.59
N LEU A 364 -4.61 14.20 6.63
CA LEU A 364 -5.54 14.95 5.80
C LEU A 364 -6.22 16.06 6.59
N LYS A 365 -6.25 15.95 7.93
CA LYS A 365 -6.79 16.99 8.82
C LYS A 365 -5.79 17.36 9.90
N ASN A 366 -5.76 18.63 10.26
CA ASN A 366 -4.91 19.15 11.32
C ASN A 366 -5.69 19.18 12.66
N THR A 367 -5.73 18.03 13.37
CA THR A 367 -6.35 17.91 14.69
C THR A 367 -5.31 17.56 15.75
N THR A 368 -5.61 17.86 17.01
CA THR A 368 -4.73 17.50 18.15
C THR A 368 -4.53 15.98 18.24
N ALA A 369 -5.57 15.19 17.94
CA ALA A 369 -5.50 13.72 17.96
C ALA A 369 -4.61 13.17 16.83
N VAL A 370 -4.74 13.73 15.61
CA VAL A 370 -3.88 13.37 14.46
C VAL A 370 -2.43 13.67 14.76
N GLN A 371 -2.11 14.90 15.23
CA GLN A 371 -0.74 15.26 15.59
C GLN A 371 -0.15 14.32 16.65
N ALA A 372 -0.93 13.99 17.69
CA ALA A 372 -0.49 13.09 18.75
C ALA A 372 -0.22 11.68 18.20
N LEU A 373 -1.10 11.14 17.35
CA LEU A 373 -0.92 9.81 16.75
C LEU A 373 0.28 9.74 15.81
N VAL A 374 0.47 10.73 14.93
CA VAL A 374 1.63 10.79 14.04
C VAL A 374 2.93 10.87 14.84
N LYS A 375 3.01 11.72 15.87
CA LYS A 375 4.17 11.81 16.76
C LYS A 375 4.47 10.48 17.45
N TYR A 376 3.45 9.79 17.93
CA TYR A 376 3.60 8.48 18.55
C TYR A 376 4.12 7.44 17.55
N MET A 377 3.50 7.32 16.37
CA MET A 377 3.91 6.38 15.34
C MET A 377 5.35 6.62 14.84
N ALA A 378 5.85 7.85 14.92
CA ALA A 378 7.21 8.20 14.55
C ALA A 378 8.28 7.63 15.51
N THR A 379 7.90 7.27 16.74
CA THR A 379 8.85 6.84 17.77
C THR A 379 9.32 5.39 17.55
N ALA A 380 10.59 5.12 17.87
CA ALA A 380 11.14 3.76 17.86
C ALA A 380 10.32 2.81 18.77
N SER A 381 9.92 3.27 19.96
CA SER A 381 9.16 2.45 20.92
C SER A 381 7.79 2.00 20.40
N ALA A 382 7.10 2.83 19.60
CA ALA A 382 5.85 2.44 18.97
C ALA A 382 6.10 1.40 17.86
N GLN A 383 7.13 1.58 17.04
CA GLN A 383 7.46 0.66 15.96
C GLN A 383 7.98 -0.68 16.47
N GLU A 384 8.73 -0.70 17.56
CA GLU A 384 9.21 -1.93 18.19
C GLU A 384 8.08 -2.88 18.61
N ILE A 385 6.88 -2.38 18.91
CA ILE A 385 5.72 -3.23 19.23
C ILE A 385 5.40 -4.16 18.06
N TRP A 386 5.41 -3.63 16.83
CA TRP A 386 5.17 -4.44 15.65
C TRP A 386 6.41 -5.24 15.26
N VAL A 387 7.60 -4.64 15.27
CA VAL A 387 8.86 -5.34 14.99
C VAL A 387 8.95 -6.66 15.77
N LYS A 388 8.65 -6.63 17.09
CA LYS A 388 8.65 -7.81 17.97
C LYS A 388 7.62 -8.88 17.61
N ARG A 389 6.62 -8.53 16.80
CA ARG A 389 5.59 -9.47 16.31
C ARG A 389 5.96 -10.13 14.98
N GLY A 390 6.97 -9.60 14.28
CA GLY A 390 7.39 -10.04 12.95
C GLY A 390 6.61 -9.40 11.80
N GLY A 391 7.08 -9.59 10.57
CA GLY A 391 6.46 -9.07 9.37
C GLY A 391 6.49 -7.53 9.25
N PHE A 392 7.43 -6.89 9.93
CA PHE A 392 7.61 -5.44 9.96
C PHE A 392 9.09 -5.08 9.99
N THR A 393 9.54 -4.36 8.98
CA THR A 393 10.86 -3.74 8.99
C THR A 393 10.71 -2.24 9.27
N SER A 394 11.39 -1.75 10.30
CA SER A 394 11.33 -0.34 10.69
C SER A 394 12.25 0.53 9.81
N PRO A 395 11.76 1.64 9.24
CA PRO A 395 12.61 2.66 8.63
C PRO A 395 13.27 3.60 9.68
N ASN A 396 12.87 3.51 10.95
CA ASN A 396 13.45 4.29 12.05
C ASN A 396 14.74 3.63 12.53
N LYS A 397 15.86 4.33 12.37
CA LYS A 397 17.23 3.85 12.72
C LYS A 397 17.43 3.63 14.22
N SER A 398 16.58 4.23 15.05
CA SER A 398 16.65 4.09 16.51
C SER A 398 15.98 2.81 17.03
N VAL A 399 15.33 2.03 16.16
CA VAL A 399 14.84 0.70 16.51
C VAL A 399 16.00 -0.27 16.59
N ASP A 400 16.16 -0.92 17.75
CA ASP A 400 17.25 -1.89 17.96
C ASP A 400 17.03 -3.15 17.13
N LEU A 401 18.07 -3.61 16.43
CA LEU A 401 18.07 -4.89 15.73
C LEU A 401 17.82 -6.09 16.67
N ALA A 402 18.07 -5.95 17.98
CA ALA A 402 17.71 -6.95 18.97
C ALA A 402 16.19 -7.06 19.22
N ALA A 403 15.40 -6.07 18.79
CA ALA A 403 13.95 -6.11 18.87
C ALA A 403 13.30 -7.05 17.86
N TYR A 404 14.00 -7.40 16.77
CA TYR A 404 13.48 -8.33 15.78
C TYR A 404 13.34 -9.73 16.39
N PRO A 405 12.22 -10.44 16.15
CA PRO A 405 11.84 -11.61 16.92
C PRO A 405 12.74 -12.82 16.70
N ASP A 406 13.40 -12.90 15.55
CA ASP A 406 14.21 -14.04 15.15
C ASP A 406 15.28 -13.70 14.10
N ALA A 407 16.05 -14.70 13.70
CA ALA A 407 17.15 -14.54 12.75
C ALA A 407 16.67 -14.27 11.31
N VAL A 408 15.45 -14.72 10.93
CA VAL A 408 14.89 -14.52 9.59
C VAL A 408 14.47 -13.08 9.42
N ALA A 409 13.67 -12.54 10.36
CA ALA A 409 13.27 -11.14 10.39
C ALA A 409 14.49 -10.21 10.42
N LYS A 410 15.49 -10.52 11.27
CA LYS A 410 16.73 -9.75 11.36
C LYS A 410 17.54 -9.78 10.07
N ALA A 411 17.63 -10.93 9.40
CA ALA A 411 18.35 -11.07 8.13
C ALA A 411 17.67 -10.24 7.02
N SER A 412 16.34 -10.20 6.98
CA SER A 412 15.60 -9.38 6.03
C SER A 412 15.86 -7.88 6.25
N ALA A 413 15.77 -7.41 7.50
CA ALA A 413 16.06 -6.03 7.84
C ALA A 413 17.51 -5.64 7.49
N GLN A 414 18.48 -6.54 7.74
CA GLN A 414 19.88 -6.34 7.36
C GLN A 414 20.06 -6.28 5.84
N GLN A 415 19.41 -7.16 5.08
CA GLN A 415 19.44 -7.14 3.63
C GLN A 415 18.95 -5.80 3.07
N LEU A 416 17.84 -5.27 3.60
CA LEU A 416 17.30 -3.98 3.21
C LEU A 416 18.26 -2.82 3.50
N THR A 417 18.83 -2.80 4.71
CA THR A 417 19.69 -1.70 5.16
C THR A 417 21.11 -1.73 4.56
N GLN A 418 21.59 -2.90 4.13
CA GLN A 418 22.91 -3.13 3.57
C GLN A 418 22.90 -3.29 2.04
N ALA A 419 21.76 -3.11 1.39
CA ALA A 419 21.64 -3.25 -0.05
C ALA A 419 22.62 -2.34 -0.80
N ALA A 420 23.40 -2.92 -1.71
CA ALA A 420 24.32 -2.16 -2.55
C ALA A 420 23.59 -1.19 -3.49
N ILE A 421 22.44 -1.62 -3.99
CA ILE A 421 21.51 -0.82 -4.79
C ILE A 421 20.11 -1.05 -4.24
N PHE A 422 19.50 0.00 -3.71
CA PHE A 422 18.12 0.00 -3.25
C PHE A 422 17.26 0.92 -4.11
N ARG A 423 16.06 0.46 -4.50
CA ARG A 423 15.01 1.30 -5.08
C ARG A 423 13.66 0.93 -4.49
N PHE A 424 12.80 1.92 -4.36
CA PHE A 424 11.40 1.71 -4.01
C PHE A 424 10.67 1.01 -5.17
N GLY A 425 9.57 0.28 -4.88
CA GLY A 425 8.71 -0.35 -5.89
C GLY A 425 8.38 0.63 -7.02
N ALA A 426 8.56 0.20 -8.28
CA ALA A 426 8.41 1.10 -9.42
C ALA A 426 6.99 1.64 -9.52
N ASP A 427 6.00 0.75 -9.42
CA ASP A 427 4.58 1.07 -9.46
C ASP A 427 4.18 2.04 -8.34
N ASP A 428 4.66 1.80 -7.11
CA ASP A 428 4.38 2.62 -5.94
C ASP A 428 4.85 4.09 -6.06
N LEU A 429 5.86 4.34 -6.91
CA LEU A 429 6.41 5.67 -7.18
C LEU A 429 5.73 6.39 -8.36
N MET A 430 5.03 5.64 -9.22
CA MET A 430 4.42 6.17 -10.43
C MET A 430 3.11 6.92 -10.14
N PRO A 431 2.65 7.81 -11.05
CA PRO A 431 1.29 8.35 -10.97
C PRO A 431 0.25 7.24 -10.90
N GLN A 432 -0.80 7.43 -10.09
CA GLN A 432 -1.82 6.39 -9.82
C GLN A 432 -2.41 5.75 -11.08
N ALA A 433 -2.61 6.53 -12.14
CA ALA A 433 -3.13 5.99 -13.40
C ALA A 433 -2.16 5.02 -14.06
N VAL A 434 -0.85 5.29 -13.97
CA VAL A 434 0.21 4.44 -14.52
C VAL A 434 0.37 3.20 -13.65
N GLU A 435 0.36 3.33 -12.33
CA GLU A 435 0.37 2.24 -11.37
C GLU A 435 -0.76 1.24 -11.66
N ASN A 436 -2.00 1.72 -11.73
CA ASN A 436 -3.17 0.87 -12.02
C ASN A 436 -3.07 0.19 -13.39
N ALA A 437 -2.56 0.91 -14.40
CA ALA A 437 -2.34 0.35 -15.73
C ALA A 437 -1.23 -0.71 -15.71
N PHE A 438 -0.18 -0.53 -14.91
CA PHE A 438 0.89 -1.51 -14.77
C PHE A 438 0.37 -2.80 -14.10
N TRP A 439 -0.39 -2.71 -13.02
CA TRP A 439 -1.02 -3.88 -12.41
C TRP A 439 -1.90 -4.64 -13.41
N LYS A 440 -2.74 -3.92 -14.16
CA LYS A 440 -3.56 -4.52 -15.22
C LYS A 440 -2.69 -5.20 -16.30
N ALA A 441 -1.63 -4.55 -16.75
CA ALA A 441 -0.70 -5.08 -17.76
C ALA A 441 -0.04 -6.40 -17.32
N THR A 442 0.30 -6.52 -16.02
CA THR A 442 0.85 -7.77 -15.47
C THR A 442 -0.15 -8.92 -15.54
N LEU A 443 -1.42 -8.67 -15.22
CA LEU A 443 -2.49 -9.68 -15.31
C LEU A 443 -2.73 -10.10 -16.77
N GLU A 444 -2.80 -9.15 -17.67
CA GLU A 444 -2.95 -9.39 -19.11
C GLU A 444 -1.79 -10.20 -19.68
N TYR A 445 -0.56 -9.91 -19.25
CA TYR A 445 0.62 -10.64 -19.69
C TYR A 445 0.63 -12.09 -19.18
N VAL A 446 0.26 -12.33 -17.92
CA VAL A 446 0.14 -13.71 -17.40
C VAL A 446 -0.91 -14.49 -18.19
N GLN A 447 -2.01 -13.87 -18.55
CA GLN A 447 -3.07 -14.54 -19.31
C GLN A 447 -2.72 -14.76 -20.77
N ASN A 448 -2.06 -13.76 -21.42
CA ASN A 448 -1.79 -13.72 -22.86
C ASN A 448 -0.35 -13.26 -23.14
N PRO A 449 0.68 -14.06 -22.83
CA PRO A 449 2.08 -13.65 -22.96
C PRO A 449 2.50 -13.28 -24.38
N GLY A 450 1.81 -13.79 -25.40
CA GLY A 450 2.03 -13.43 -26.80
C GLY A 450 1.60 -12.02 -27.19
N GLN A 451 0.86 -11.30 -26.32
CA GLN A 451 0.38 -9.95 -26.58
C GLN A 451 1.24 -8.85 -25.95
N LEU A 452 2.45 -9.18 -25.48
CA LEU A 452 3.30 -8.26 -24.73
C LEU A 452 3.50 -6.90 -25.42
N ASP A 453 3.75 -6.88 -26.71
CA ASP A 453 3.96 -5.62 -27.46
C ASP A 453 2.70 -4.73 -27.42
N SER A 454 1.52 -5.30 -27.56
CA SER A 454 0.26 -4.57 -27.47
C SER A 454 0.02 -4.04 -26.05
N ILE A 455 0.33 -4.85 -25.03
CA ILE A 455 0.22 -4.49 -23.60
C ILE A 455 1.13 -3.29 -23.30
N LEU A 456 2.41 -3.35 -23.74
CA LEU A 456 3.37 -2.26 -23.50
C LEU A 456 3.01 -0.98 -24.27
N ASN A 457 2.43 -1.07 -25.48
CA ASN A 457 1.91 0.08 -26.19
C ASN A 457 0.72 0.73 -25.45
N SER A 458 -0.16 -0.06 -24.85
CA SER A 458 -1.25 0.47 -24.01
C SER A 458 -0.72 1.16 -22.76
N MET A 459 0.30 0.58 -22.13
CA MET A 459 1.00 1.20 -21.00
C MET A 459 1.61 2.55 -21.37
N GLU A 460 2.31 2.62 -22.51
CA GLU A 460 2.93 3.86 -23.01
C GLU A 460 1.89 4.95 -23.22
N SER A 461 0.74 4.60 -23.81
CA SER A 461 -0.35 5.57 -24.02
C SER A 461 -0.87 6.17 -22.72
N THR A 462 -0.96 5.37 -21.65
CA THR A 462 -1.38 5.84 -20.33
C THR A 462 -0.30 6.69 -19.66
N ALA A 463 0.96 6.25 -19.72
CA ALA A 463 2.08 6.95 -19.13
C ALA A 463 2.30 8.32 -19.77
N ALA A 464 2.32 8.39 -21.11
CA ALA A 464 2.49 9.64 -21.85
C ALA A 464 1.45 10.72 -21.46
N GLN A 465 0.21 10.31 -21.13
CA GLN A 465 -0.83 11.23 -20.68
C GLN A 465 -0.65 11.64 -19.22
N SER A 466 -0.14 10.74 -18.37
CA SER A 466 -0.11 10.94 -16.92
C SER A 466 1.10 11.74 -16.44
N TYR A 467 2.23 11.67 -17.15
CA TYR A 467 3.45 12.42 -16.79
C TYR A 467 3.49 13.84 -17.40
N THR A 468 2.59 14.17 -18.31
CA THR A 468 2.47 15.52 -18.90
C THR A 468 1.44 16.40 -18.20
N SER A 469 0.65 15.87 -17.30
CA SER A 469 -0.36 16.57 -16.48
C SER A 469 0.20 16.91 -15.10
#